data_822d5df8e86401f051a96a0acbc56ffd
#
_entry.id   822d5df8e86401f051a96a0acbc56ffd
#
_cell.length_a   1.000
_cell.length_b   1.000
_cell.length_c   1.000
_cell.angle_alpha   90.00
_cell.angle_beta   90.00
_cell.angle_gamma   90.00
#
_symmetry.space_group_name_H-M   'P 1'
#
loop_
_entity.id
_entity.type
_entity.pdbx_description
1 polymer ?
#
loop_
_entity_poly.entity_id
_entity_poly.type
_entity_poly.pdbx_seq_one_letter_code
_entity_poly.pdbx_strand_id
1 'polypeptide(L)'
;MKKRVIIIGGGAAGSMAALTAAQNGADVLLLEQNEIIGRKILSTGNGRCNFTNRFQDSSCYRSDNSGFAWKSIGKFSEPETTSFFKNLGIYPKDKNGYLYPWSEQASAVREALESALKLAKIRIHTGVRVFGIIPKKNGFQISFSKDGKKGMISGEVVILAAGSKAAAKLGSDGSGYDLAKMLGHKLVPVVPALVQLRCREKLYRQVAGVRTHGKVTVFIDGTETASDIGELQLTDYGISGIPVFQISRYAARGLYEKKEVFAELDFMPDFGDVELLQMLKERKIRLDGLVMEQYFNGLFHKKLAGALLKRIGISGTMPVHDLSEENLERLCRICKHFRTYIDKTNPFEQAQICAGGVDTSEIDPDTMESKLVKGLYFAGEILDVDGICGGYNLQWAWTSGYLAGKGAANA
;
A
#
# COMPACT_ATOMS: atom_id res chain seq x y z
N MET A 1 -8.95 -8.64 39.01
CA MET A 1 -8.67 -7.25 38.59
C MET A 1 -8.71 -7.21 37.08
N LYS A 2 -9.13 -6.09 36.47
CA LYS A 2 -9.09 -5.94 35.01
C LYS A 2 -7.64 -5.87 34.54
N LYS A 3 -7.31 -6.60 33.50
CA LYS A 3 -5.97 -6.59 32.89
C LYS A 3 -5.65 -5.25 32.27
N ARG A 4 -4.48 -4.68 32.58
CA ARG A 4 -4.05 -3.40 32.03
C ARG A 4 -3.32 -3.59 30.72
N VAL A 5 -3.98 -3.22 29.61
CA VAL A 5 -3.48 -3.29 28.25
C VAL A 5 -3.00 -1.90 27.81
N ILE A 6 -1.73 -1.80 27.40
CA ILE A 6 -1.17 -0.56 26.82
C ILE A 6 -1.02 -0.75 25.31
N ILE A 7 -1.64 0.16 24.55
CA ILE A 7 -1.59 0.15 23.09
C ILE A 7 -0.73 1.30 22.62
N ILE A 8 0.24 1.01 21.77
CA ILE A 8 1.20 1.98 21.23
C ILE A 8 0.86 2.23 19.77
N GLY A 9 0.32 3.41 19.47
CA GLY A 9 -0.19 3.83 18.16
C GLY A 9 -1.71 3.85 18.09
N GLY A 10 -2.27 5.04 17.87
CA GLY A 10 -3.72 5.30 17.75
C GLY A 10 -4.22 5.33 16.30
N GLY A 11 -3.57 4.58 15.39
CA GLY A 11 -4.01 4.40 14.01
C GLY A 11 -5.21 3.45 13.88
N ALA A 12 -5.49 2.98 12.67
CA ALA A 12 -6.57 2.05 12.37
C ALA A 12 -6.50 0.78 13.24
N ALA A 13 -5.37 0.09 13.22
CA ALA A 13 -5.18 -1.16 13.98
C ALA A 13 -5.24 -0.93 15.50
N GLY A 14 -4.58 0.11 16.00
CA GLY A 14 -4.57 0.40 17.44
C GLY A 14 -5.93 0.83 17.98
N SER A 15 -6.71 1.58 17.20
CA SER A 15 -8.08 1.96 17.57
C SER A 15 -9.01 0.74 17.63
N MET A 16 -8.91 -0.16 16.64
CA MET A 16 -9.65 -1.44 16.66
C MET A 16 -9.24 -2.31 17.85
N ALA A 17 -7.93 -2.44 18.10
CA ALA A 17 -7.41 -3.21 19.23
C ALA A 17 -7.90 -2.65 20.57
N ALA A 18 -7.93 -1.32 20.71
CA ALA A 18 -8.38 -0.66 21.93
C ALA A 18 -9.88 -0.94 22.22
N LEU A 19 -10.72 -0.79 21.19
CA LEU A 19 -12.16 -1.06 21.31
C LEU A 19 -12.39 -2.52 21.64
N THR A 20 -11.73 -3.43 20.93
CA THR A 20 -11.89 -4.88 21.16
C THR A 20 -11.41 -5.30 22.55
N ALA A 21 -10.25 -4.82 22.99
CA ALA A 21 -9.74 -5.14 24.33
C ALA A 21 -10.68 -4.62 25.43
N ALA A 22 -11.18 -3.39 25.30
CA ALA A 22 -12.13 -2.82 26.28
C ALA A 22 -13.46 -3.57 26.31
N GLN A 23 -14.01 -3.98 25.16
CA GLN A 23 -15.22 -4.80 25.05
C GLN A 23 -15.05 -6.18 25.72
N ASN A 24 -13.82 -6.71 25.73
CA ASN A 24 -13.48 -7.95 26.43
C ASN A 24 -13.01 -7.73 27.88
N GLY A 25 -13.28 -6.55 28.46
CA GLY A 25 -13.12 -6.28 29.89
C GLY A 25 -11.77 -5.75 30.34
N ALA A 26 -10.82 -5.47 29.43
CA ALA A 26 -9.52 -4.91 29.80
C ALA A 26 -9.61 -3.43 30.26
N ASP A 27 -8.64 -3.00 31.07
CA ASP A 27 -8.36 -1.59 31.36
C ASP A 27 -7.36 -1.06 30.30
N VAL A 28 -7.86 -0.27 29.36
CA VAL A 28 -7.09 0.12 28.16
C VAL A 28 -6.51 1.52 28.28
N LEU A 29 -5.22 1.66 27.96
CA LEU A 29 -4.54 2.92 27.73
C LEU A 29 -3.96 2.95 26.33
N LEU A 30 -4.37 3.93 25.51
CA LEU A 30 -3.87 4.18 24.18
C LEU A 30 -2.88 5.34 24.18
N LEU A 31 -1.66 5.09 23.68
CA LEU A 31 -0.59 6.10 23.51
C LEU A 31 -0.42 6.42 22.03
N GLU A 32 -0.59 7.68 21.66
CA GLU A 32 -0.46 8.18 20.27
C GLU A 32 0.55 9.32 20.21
N GLN A 33 1.48 9.27 19.25
CA GLN A 33 2.50 10.31 19.10
C GLN A 33 2.00 11.61 18.46
N ASN A 34 0.96 11.55 17.66
CA ASN A 34 0.32 12.73 17.08
C ASN A 34 -0.69 13.34 18.06
N GLU A 35 -1.12 14.58 17.74
CA GLU A 35 -2.17 15.28 18.49
C GLU A 35 -3.56 14.66 18.32
N ILE A 36 -3.77 13.90 17.24
CA ILE A 36 -5.04 13.23 16.92
C ILE A 36 -4.82 11.76 16.56
N ILE A 37 -5.75 10.92 16.97
CA ILE A 37 -5.79 9.52 16.53
C ILE A 37 -6.23 9.41 15.07
N GLY A 38 -5.86 8.31 14.41
CA GLY A 38 -6.35 7.98 13.07
C GLY A 38 -5.88 8.94 11.96
N ARG A 39 -4.80 9.69 12.17
CA ARG A 39 -4.34 10.72 11.22
C ARG A 39 -4.11 10.16 9.81
N LYS A 40 -3.53 8.96 9.68
CA LYS A 40 -3.28 8.32 8.38
C LYS A 40 -4.59 7.91 7.69
N ILE A 41 -5.67 7.62 8.44
CA ILE A 41 -6.97 7.28 7.87
C ILE A 41 -7.49 8.41 6.96
N LEU A 42 -7.27 9.67 7.34
CA LEU A 42 -7.73 10.84 6.61
C LEU A 42 -7.21 10.93 5.16
N SER A 43 -6.06 10.32 4.87
CA SER A 43 -5.45 10.31 3.54
C SER A 43 -5.83 9.09 2.69
N THR A 44 -6.46 8.07 3.28
CA THR A 44 -6.79 6.84 2.57
C THR A 44 -7.89 7.06 1.53
N GLY A 45 -7.80 6.34 0.41
CA GLY A 45 -8.78 6.45 -0.68
C GLY A 45 -8.94 7.88 -1.22
N ASN A 46 -7.85 8.68 -1.28
CA ASN A 46 -7.87 10.10 -1.63
C ASN A 46 -8.86 10.91 -0.77
N GLY A 47 -8.81 10.72 0.55
CA GLY A 47 -9.68 11.41 1.50
C GLY A 47 -11.08 10.82 1.66
N ARG A 48 -11.38 9.69 0.99
CA ARG A 48 -12.69 9.01 1.03
C ARG A 48 -12.73 7.79 1.95
N CYS A 49 -11.58 7.23 2.31
CA CYS A 49 -11.40 6.01 3.10
C CYS A 49 -12.06 4.78 2.47
N ASN A 50 -11.37 4.12 1.55
CA ASN A 50 -11.73 2.76 1.14
C ASN A 50 -11.39 1.81 2.30
N PHE A 51 -12.36 1.53 3.19
CA PHE A 51 -12.08 0.87 4.46
C PHE A 51 -12.02 -0.66 4.37
N THR A 52 -12.57 -1.28 3.31
CA THR A 52 -12.44 -2.71 2.98
C THR A 52 -12.88 -2.97 1.53
N ASN A 53 -12.89 -4.23 1.11
CA ASN A 53 -13.31 -4.67 -0.22
C ASN A 53 -14.20 -5.90 -0.11
N ARG A 54 -15.22 -6.01 -0.98
CA ARG A 54 -16.08 -7.21 -1.08
C ARG A 54 -15.30 -8.43 -1.55
N PHE A 55 -14.42 -8.23 -2.53
CA PHE A 55 -13.56 -9.30 -2.99
C PHE A 55 -12.44 -9.53 -1.98
N GLN A 56 -12.37 -10.72 -1.46
CA GLN A 56 -11.33 -11.15 -0.53
C GLN A 56 -10.74 -12.47 -1.01
N ASP A 57 -9.44 -12.48 -1.24
CA ASP A 57 -8.69 -13.64 -1.66
C ASP A 57 -7.27 -13.60 -1.06
N SER A 58 -6.64 -14.77 -0.94
CA SER A 58 -5.29 -14.88 -0.39
C SER A 58 -4.25 -14.09 -1.19
N SER A 59 -4.44 -13.96 -2.50
CA SER A 59 -3.57 -13.19 -3.41
C SER A 59 -3.62 -11.68 -3.16
N CYS A 60 -4.66 -11.20 -2.46
CA CYS A 60 -4.77 -9.79 -2.08
C CYS A 60 -3.82 -9.38 -0.96
N TYR A 61 -3.22 -10.33 -0.26
CA TYR A 61 -2.33 -10.11 0.88
C TYR A 61 -0.98 -10.78 0.65
N ARG A 62 0.09 -10.06 0.91
CA ARG A 62 1.48 -10.47 0.64
C ARG A 62 2.29 -10.42 1.91
N SER A 63 3.13 -11.42 2.13
CA SER A 63 4.07 -11.56 3.25
C SER A 63 5.14 -12.56 2.84
N ASP A 64 6.33 -12.49 3.42
CA ASP A 64 7.36 -13.54 3.23
C ASP A 64 6.93 -14.86 3.88
N ASN A 65 6.09 -14.79 4.92
CA ASN A 65 5.41 -15.96 5.49
C ASN A 65 4.04 -16.13 4.80
N SER A 66 4.03 -16.83 3.67
CA SER A 66 2.81 -17.03 2.86
C SER A 66 1.69 -17.67 3.68
N GLY A 67 0.46 -17.17 3.49
CA GLY A 67 -0.73 -17.68 4.17
C GLY A 67 -0.98 -17.11 5.58
N PHE A 68 0.00 -16.45 6.22
CA PHE A 68 -0.18 -15.85 7.55
C PHE A 68 -1.35 -14.87 7.57
N ALA A 69 -1.34 -13.89 6.68
CA ALA A 69 -2.39 -12.88 6.61
C ALA A 69 -3.77 -13.50 6.33
N TRP A 70 -3.84 -14.43 5.37
CA TRP A 70 -5.10 -15.07 4.97
C TRP A 70 -5.73 -15.89 6.11
N LYS A 71 -4.92 -16.62 6.87
CA LYS A 71 -5.37 -17.36 8.05
C LYS A 71 -5.99 -16.42 9.09
N SER A 72 -5.44 -15.24 9.26
CA SER A 72 -5.95 -14.23 10.20
C SER A 72 -7.20 -13.54 9.66
N ILE A 73 -7.23 -13.17 8.37
CA ILE A 73 -8.36 -12.51 7.70
C ILE A 73 -9.65 -13.32 7.85
N GLY A 74 -9.59 -14.65 7.77
CA GLY A 74 -10.75 -15.53 7.94
C GLY A 74 -11.45 -15.44 9.32
N LYS A 75 -10.83 -14.78 10.31
CA LYS A 75 -11.38 -14.63 11.68
C LYS A 75 -12.09 -13.30 11.93
N PHE A 76 -11.76 -12.29 11.14
CA PHE A 76 -12.42 -11.00 11.14
C PHE A 76 -12.30 -10.43 9.71
N SER A 77 -13.22 -10.83 8.87
CA SER A 77 -13.21 -10.59 7.43
C SER A 77 -14.02 -9.33 7.03
N GLU A 78 -14.33 -9.17 5.76
CA GLU A 78 -15.11 -8.04 5.27
C GLU A 78 -16.51 -7.95 5.91
N PRO A 79 -17.31 -9.03 6.05
CA PRO A 79 -18.61 -8.95 6.71
C PRO A 79 -18.55 -8.47 8.17
N GLU A 80 -17.59 -8.97 8.95
CA GLU A 80 -17.39 -8.53 10.32
C GLU A 80 -16.94 -7.07 10.39
N THR A 81 -16.04 -6.67 9.50
CA THR A 81 -15.58 -5.28 9.37
C THR A 81 -16.75 -4.35 9.02
N THR A 82 -17.56 -4.74 8.05
CA THR A 82 -18.76 -3.99 7.64
C THR A 82 -19.78 -3.87 8.77
N SER A 83 -20.01 -4.97 9.50
CA SER A 83 -20.89 -4.99 10.66
C SER A 83 -20.37 -4.08 11.78
N PHE A 84 -19.07 -4.16 12.08
CA PHE A 84 -18.43 -3.31 13.07
C PHE A 84 -18.65 -1.82 12.75
N PHE A 85 -18.37 -1.41 11.51
CA PHE A 85 -18.53 -0.01 11.13
C PHE A 85 -20.00 0.44 11.08
N LYS A 86 -20.93 -0.43 10.70
CA LYS A 86 -22.37 -0.13 10.79
C LYS A 86 -22.80 0.14 12.24
N ASN A 87 -22.29 -0.62 13.20
CA ASN A 87 -22.55 -0.39 14.62
C ASN A 87 -21.99 0.95 15.13
N LEU A 88 -20.99 1.51 14.44
CA LEU A 88 -20.47 2.85 14.69
C LEU A 88 -21.18 3.95 13.87
N GLY A 89 -22.25 3.61 13.12
CA GLY A 89 -23.00 4.54 12.29
C GLY A 89 -22.40 4.77 10.90
N ILE A 90 -21.39 4.02 10.50
CA ILE A 90 -20.77 4.11 9.16
C ILE A 90 -21.42 3.07 8.25
N TYR A 91 -22.28 3.53 7.35
CA TYR A 91 -22.91 2.69 6.33
C TYR A 91 -22.00 2.57 5.10
N PRO A 92 -21.78 1.35 4.55
CA PRO A 92 -20.94 1.16 3.39
C PRO A 92 -21.62 1.62 2.10
N LYS A 93 -20.85 2.30 1.25
CA LYS A 93 -21.16 2.57 -0.15
C LYS A 93 -20.27 1.68 -1.01
N ASP A 94 -20.88 0.77 -1.74
CA ASP A 94 -20.18 -0.14 -2.65
C ASP A 94 -19.93 0.54 -4.00
N LYS A 95 -18.67 0.51 -4.44
CA LYS A 95 -18.24 0.96 -5.78
C LYS A 95 -17.43 -0.15 -6.42
N ASN A 96 -18.09 -1.05 -7.12
CA ASN A 96 -17.45 -2.21 -7.78
C ASN A 96 -16.61 -3.06 -6.80
N GLY A 97 -17.16 -3.33 -5.62
CA GLY A 97 -16.50 -4.09 -4.57
C GLY A 97 -15.68 -3.24 -3.58
N TYR A 98 -15.27 -2.04 -3.94
CA TYR A 98 -14.58 -1.11 -3.04
C TYR A 98 -15.58 -0.48 -2.05
N LEU A 99 -15.39 -0.67 -0.74
CA LEU A 99 -16.31 -0.16 0.26
C LEU A 99 -15.79 1.13 0.89
N TYR A 100 -16.60 2.18 0.77
CA TYR A 100 -16.38 3.50 1.35
C TYR A 100 -17.46 3.82 2.38
N PRO A 101 -17.26 4.75 3.33
CA PRO A 101 -18.37 5.32 4.06
C PRO A 101 -19.35 5.98 3.08
N TRP A 102 -20.64 5.95 3.38
CA TRP A 102 -21.66 6.54 2.47
C TRP A 102 -21.40 8.00 2.12
N SER A 103 -20.87 8.75 3.10
CA SER A 103 -20.47 10.15 2.92
C SER A 103 -19.24 10.35 2.02
N GLU A 104 -18.50 9.28 1.69
CA GLU A 104 -17.22 9.34 1.00
C GLU A 104 -16.19 10.29 1.66
N GLN A 105 -16.25 10.41 3.00
CA GLN A 105 -15.34 11.23 3.78
C GLN A 105 -14.56 10.37 4.78
N ALA A 106 -13.23 10.38 4.68
CA ALA A 106 -12.35 9.66 5.61
C ALA A 106 -12.46 10.18 7.04
N SER A 107 -12.80 11.46 7.22
CA SER A 107 -13.06 12.06 8.53
C SER A 107 -14.19 11.37 9.27
N ALA A 108 -15.26 10.94 8.57
CA ALA A 108 -16.39 10.25 9.19
C ALA A 108 -15.94 8.93 9.86
N VAL A 109 -15.07 8.16 9.21
CA VAL A 109 -14.52 6.92 9.78
C VAL A 109 -13.65 7.21 11.00
N ARG A 110 -12.77 8.22 10.92
CA ARG A 110 -11.92 8.63 12.05
C ARG A 110 -12.76 9.09 13.23
N GLU A 111 -13.76 9.94 13.01
CA GLU A 111 -14.63 10.50 14.04
C GLU A 111 -15.52 9.44 14.70
N ALA A 112 -16.02 8.48 13.93
CA ALA A 112 -16.75 7.35 14.46
C ALA A 112 -15.88 6.50 15.42
N LEU A 113 -14.63 6.20 15.03
CA LEU A 113 -13.67 5.52 15.89
C LEU A 113 -13.36 6.32 17.16
N GLU A 114 -13.10 7.62 17.04
CA GLU A 114 -12.82 8.51 18.17
C GLU A 114 -14.01 8.55 19.15
N SER A 115 -15.22 8.66 18.63
CA SER A 115 -16.44 8.66 19.43
C SER A 115 -16.64 7.32 20.16
N ALA A 116 -16.41 6.19 19.47
CA ALA A 116 -16.49 4.88 20.06
C ALA A 116 -15.47 4.67 21.20
N LEU A 117 -14.22 5.12 21.00
CA LEU A 117 -13.18 5.05 22.03
C LEU A 117 -13.56 5.88 23.28
N LYS A 118 -14.14 7.07 23.08
CA LYS A 118 -14.64 7.92 24.18
C LYS A 118 -15.80 7.27 24.93
N LEU A 119 -16.77 6.72 24.18
CA LEU A 119 -17.92 6.01 24.77
C LEU A 119 -17.49 4.76 25.57
N ALA A 120 -16.48 4.06 25.09
CA ALA A 120 -15.88 2.93 25.81
C ALA A 120 -15.01 3.37 27.01
N LYS A 121 -14.92 4.67 27.29
CA LYS A 121 -14.11 5.26 28.40
C LYS A 121 -12.62 4.86 28.35
N ILE A 122 -12.09 4.65 27.15
CA ILE A 122 -10.67 4.34 26.94
C ILE A 122 -9.83 5.59 27.22
N ARG A 123 -8.79 5.42 28.04
CA ARG A 123 -7.83 6.51 28.26
C ARG A 123 -6.93 6.68 27.06
N ILE A 124 -6.92 7.87 26.48
CA ILE A 124 -6.13 8.22 25.30
C ILE A 124 -5.15 9.31 25.66
N HIS A 125 -3.86 9.07 25.46
CA HIS A 125 -2.82 10.08 25.61
C HIS A 125 -2.22 10.36 24.22
N THR A 126 -2.46 11.56 23.71
CA THR A 126 -1.87 12.09 22.47
C THR A 126 -0.61 12.90 22.76
N GLY A 127 0.20 13.16 21.73
CA GLY A 127 1.50 13.83 21.87
C GLY A 127 2.53 12.98 22.65
N VAL A 128 2.32 11.65 22.73
CA VAL A 128 3.16 10.73 23.52
C VAL A 128 3.99 9.85 22.61
N ARG A 129 5.30 10.08 22.58
CA ARG A 129 6.26 9.24 21.84
C ARG A 129 6.86 8.18 22.75
N VAL A 130 6.59 6.92 22.45
CA VAL A 130 7.23 5.78 23.13
C VAL A 130 8.59 5.53 22.51
N PHE A 131 9.62 5.32 23.33
CA PHE A 131 10.99 5.07 22.89
C PHE A 131 11.66 3.87 23.58
N GLY A 132 10.95 3.17 24.46
CA GLY A 132 11.46 1.96 25.09
C GLY A 132 10.35 1.10 25.69
N ILE A 133 10.48 -0.21 25.55
CA ILE A 133 9.62 -1.23 26.14
C ILE A 133 10.54 -2.25 26.80
N ILE A 134 10.40 -2.46 28.09
CA ILE A 134 11.22 -3.41 28.85
C ILE A 134 10.30 -4.45 29.48
N PRO A 135 10.43 -5.74 29.10
CA PRO A 135 9.71 -6.83 29.77
C PRO A 135 10.13 -6.91 31.26
N LYS A 136 9.16 -7.17 32.11
CA LYS A 136 9.29 -7.40 33.55
C LYS A 136 8.62 -8.71 33.94
N LYS A 137 8.85 -9.20 35.17
CA LYS A 137 8.28 -10.46 35.66
C LYS A 137 6.76 -10.54 35.46
N ASN A 138 6.05 -9.43 35.64
CA ASN A 138 4.57 -9.36 35.58
C ASN A 138 4.09 -8.29 34.59
N GLY A 139 4.65 -8.24 33.38
CA GLY A 139 4.23 -7.27 32.35
C GLY A 139 5.38 -6.46 31.78
N PHE A 140 5.15 -5.18 31.54
CA PHE A 140 6.07 -4.29 30.79
C PHE A 140 6.19 -2.93 31.47
N GLN A 141 7.38 -2.35 31.36
CA GLN A 141 7.65 -0.95 31.63
C GLN A 141 7.89 -0.23 30.31
N ILE A 142 7.09 0.81 30.06
CA ILE A 142 7.10 1.58 28.82
C ILE A 142 7.66 2.96 29.13
N SER A 143 8.73 3.33 28.41
CA SER A 143 9.35 4.66 28.49
C SER A 143 8.81 5.53 27.36
N PHE A 144 8.38 6.73 27.69
CA PHE A 144 7.83 7.68 26.73
C PHE A 144 8.30 9.10 26.98
N SER A 145 8.09 9.97 26.01
CA SER A 145 8.22 11.43 26.15
C SER A 145 6.92 12.12 25.74
N LYS A 146 6.56 13.17 26.47
CA LYS A 146 5.48 14.09 26.15
C LYS A 146 5.95 15.50 26.48
N ASP A 147 5.79 16.44 25.54
CA ASP A 147 6.20 17.85 25.70
C ASP A 147 7.65 18.01 26.20
N GLY A 148 8.57 17.17 25.65
CA GLY A 148 9.98 17.13 26.04
C GLY A 148 10.26 16.45 27.38
N LYS A 149 9.25 16.11 28.17
CA LYS A 149 9.40 15.46 29.50
C LYS A 149 9.34 13.92 29.30
N LYS A 150 10.30 13.23 29.92
CA LYS A 150 10.33 11.77 29.95
C LYS A 150 9.44 11.24 31.07
N GLY A 151 8.74 10.15 30.80
CA GLY A 151 7.92 9.43 31.76
C GLY A 151 8.01 7.93 31.58
N MET A 152 7.51 7.20 32.56
CA MET A 152 7.40 5.75 32.52
C MET A 152 6.01 5.33 32.97
N ILE A 153 5.51 4.25 32.36
CA ILE A 153 4.22 3.64 32.70
C ILE A 153 4.37 2.12 32.66
N SER A 154 3.60 1.42 33.49
CA SER A 154 3.59 -0.04 33.51
C SER A 154 2.24 -0.58 33.06
N GLY A 155 2.26 -1.71 32.37
CA GLY A 155 1.09 -2.48 31.96
C GLY A 155 1.40 -3.96 31.96
N GLU A 156 0.36 -4.78 32.05
CA GLU A 156 0.50 -6.25 32.04
C GLU A 156 0.70 -6.78 30.63
N VAL A 157 0.07 -6.12 29.66
CA VAL A 157 0.08 -6.50 28.23
C VAL A 157 0.35 -5.27 27.37
N VAL A 158 1.08 -5.44 26.28
CA VAL A 158 1.39 -4.40 25.29
C VAL A 158 0.93 -4.81 23.90
N ILE A 159 0.25 -3.91 23.20
CA ILE A 159 -0.03 -4.05 21.76
C ILE A 159 0.76 -2.97 21.02
N LEU A 160 1.69 -3.40 20.16
CA LEU A 160 2.48 -2.51 19.30
C LEU A 160 1.78 -2.35 17.95
N ALA A 161 1.13 -1.21 17.74
CA ALA A 161 0.35 -0.85 16.56
C ALA A 161 0.86 0.46 15.93
N ALA A 162 2.19 0.67 15.96
CA ALA A 162 2.85 1.93 15.58
C ALA A 162 2.91 2.18 14.07
N GLY A 163 2.37 1.27 13.24
CA GLY A 163 2.35 1.39 11.78
C GLY A 163 3.73 1.17 11.14
N SER A 164 3.84 1.56 9.87
CA SER A 164 5.03 1.37 9.04
C SER A 164 5.86 2.67 8.92
N LYS A 165 6.80 2.70 7.98
CA LYS A 165 7.62 3.87 7.64
C LYS A 165 7.01 4.74 6.52
N ALA A 166 5.91 4.28 5.90
CA ALA A 166 5.29 4.97 4.78
C ALA A 166 4.52 6.21 5.23
N ALA A 167 4.68 7.31 4.47
CA ALA A 167 4.00 8.59 4.70
C ALA A 167 4.21 9.14 6.13
N ALA A 168 5.45 9.20 6.58
CA ALA A 168 5.83 9.57 7.96
C ALA A 168 5.17 10.88 8.46
N LYS A 169 4.91 11.84 7.58
CA LYS A 169 4.18 13.07 7.90
C LYS A 169 2.75 12.84 8.42
N LEU A 170 2.20 11.67 8.16
CA LEU A 170 0.85 11.27 8.59
C LEU A 170 0.87 10.48 9.91
N GLY A 171 2.05 10.23 10.49
CA GLY A 171 2.15 9.77 11.86
C GLY A 171 2.90 8.48 12.13
N SER A 172 3.19 7.66 11.15
CA SER A 172 4.05 6.48 11.35
C SER A 172 5.42 6.71 10.73
N ASP A 173 6.45 6.76 11.55
CA ASP A 173 7.82 7.12 11.17
C ASP A 173 8.80 5.93 11.17
N GLY A 174 8.28 4.74 11.44
CA GLY A 174 9.08 3.51 11.54
C GLY A 174 9.71 3.28 12.93
N SER A 175 9.49 4.16 13.91
CA SER A 175 10.01 3.99 15.28
C SER A 175 9.50 2.71 15.95
N GLY A 176 8.35 2.19 15.56
CA GLY A 176 7.85 0.90 16.01
C GLY A 176 8.76 -0.29 15.66
N TYR A 177 9.47 -0.22 14.55
CA TYR A 177 10.43 -1.26 14.17
C TYR A 177 11.63 -1.33 15.13
N ASP A 178 12.09 -0.18 15.63
CA ASP A 178 13.18 -0.15 16.60
C ASP A 178 12.73 -0.73 17.94
N LEU A 179 11.49 -0.45 18.37
CA LEU A 179 10.90 -1.08 19.54
C LEU A 179 10.77 -2.59 19.39
N ALA A 180 10.36 -3.08 18.24
CA ALA A 180 10.27 -4.52 17.95
C ALA A 180 11.66 -5.19 17.99
N LYS A 181 12.69 -4.55 17.39
CA LYS A 181 14.08 -5.05 17.45
C LYS A 181 14.63 -5.11 18.87
N MET A 182 14.35 -4.09 19.70
CA MET A 182 14.76 -4.08 21.12
C MET A 182 14.15 -5.25 21.90
N LEU A 183 13.02 -5.78 21.45
CA LEU A 183 12.33 -6.93 22.02
C LEU A 183 12.76 -8.27 21.39
N GLY A 184 13.76 -8.24 20.50
CA GLY A 184 14.36 -9.43 19.89
C GLY A 184 13.72 -9.87 18.57
N HIS A 185 12.73 -9.14 18.04
CA HIS A 185 12.07 -9.48 16.78
C HIS A 185 12.93 -9.15 15.56
N LYS A 186 12.87 -10.04 14.58
CA LYS A 186 13.47 -9.85 13.26
C LYS A 186 12.58 -8.96 12.40
N LEU A 187 13.21 -8.27 11.48
CA LEU A 187 12.51 -7.54 10.43
C LEU A 187 12.82 -8.14 9.06
N VAL A 188 11.78 -8.41 8.32
CA VAL A 188 11.85 -8.54 6.86
C VAL A 188 12.21 -7.16 6.28
N PRO A 189 13.13 -7.05 5.31
CA PRO A 189 13.56 -5.77 4.76
C PRO A 189 12.38 -4.88 4.36
N VAL A 190 12.34 -3.67 4.93
CA VAL A 190 11.26 -2.73 4.73
C VAL A 190 11.55 -1.86 3.51
N VAL A 191 10.69 -1.92 2.51
CA VAL A 191 10.79 -1.13 1.27
C VAL A 191 9.48 -0.39 0.99
N PRO A 192 9.51 0.74 0.23
CA PRO A 192 8.29 1.42 -0.17
C PRO A 192 7.42 0.51 -1.05
N ALA A 193 6.10 0.54 -0.84
CA ALA A 193 5.14 -0.17 -1.67
C ALA A 193 3.91 0.69 -1.94
N LEU A 194 3.12 0.34 -2.97
CA LEU A 194 2.09 1.20 -3.56
C LEU A 194 2.64 2.61 -3.82
N VAL A 195 3.70 2.66 -4.61
CA VAL A 195 4.53 3.84 -4.83
C VAL A 195 4.88 3.99 -6.31
N GLN A 196 5.13 5.21 -6.75
CA GLN A 196 5.59 5.52 -8.10
C GLN A 196 7.02 5.00 -8.32
N LEU A 197 7.34 4.65 -9.58
CA LEU A 197 8.65 4.18 -10.00
C LEU A 197 9.36 5.23 -10.84
N ARG A 198 10.64 5.46 -10.54
CA ARG A 198 11.49 6.39 -11.27
C ARG A 198 12.28 5.64 -12.32
N CYS A 199 12.15 6.11 -13.55
CA CYS A 199 12.76 5.49 -14.72
C CYS A 199 13.99 6.29 -15.19
N ARG A 200 14.92 5.58 -15.83
CA ARG A 200 16.19 6.13 -16.31
C ARG A 200 16.04 7.04 -17.54
N GLU A 201 15.05 6.76 -18.38
CA GLU A 201 14.90 7.36 -19.69
C GLU A 201 14.45 8.82 -19.61
N LYS A 202 15.16 9.69 -20.34
CA LYS A 202 14.87 11.13 -20.38
C LYS A 202 13.55 11.49 -21.08
N LEU A 203 12.98 10.55 -21.84
CA LEU A 203 11.72 10.77 -22.57
C LEU A 203 10.54 11.11 -21.65
N TYR A 204 10.54 10.66 -20.40
CA TYR A 204 9.46 10.88 -19.46
C TYR A 204 9.11 12.36 -19.26
N ARG A 205 10.08 13.26 -19.34
CA ARG A 205 9.83 14.71 -19.31
C ARG A 205 8.94 15.20 -20.45
N GLN A 206 8.96 14.51 -21.60
CA GLN A 206 8.17 14.89 -22.79
C GLN A 206 6.73 14.37 -22.68
N VAL A 207 6.51 13.28 -21.95
CA VAL A 207 5.20 12.62 -21.78
C VAL A 207 4.56 12.90 -20.43
N ALA A 208 5.14 13.80 -19.64
CA ALA A 208 4.61 14.13 -18.31
C ALA A 208 3.14 14.57 -18.36
N GLY A 209 2.34 13.97 -17.46
CA GLY A 209 0.90 14.21 -17.33
C GLY A 209 0.02 13.36 -18.26
N VAL A 210 0.60 12.55 -19.15
CA VAL A 210 -0.16 11.62 -20.00
C VAL A 210 -0.72 10.49 -19.15
N ARG A 211 -2.00 10.18 -19.35
CA ARG A 211 -2.67 8.98 -18.87
C ARG A 211 -3.06 8.11 -20.05
N THR A 212 -2.86 6.83 -19.95
CA THR A 212 -3.17 5.88 -21.01
C THR A 212 -3.51 4.53 -20.40
N HIS A 213 -4.47 3.82 -20.99
CA HIS A 213 -4.68 2.42 -20.68
C HIS A 213 -3.46 1.61 -21.11
N GLY A 214 -3.04 0.65 -20.31
CA GLY A 214 -1.88 -0.19 -20.63
C GLY A 214 -1.62 -1.27 -19.59
N LYS A 215 -0.76 -2.21 -19.98
CA LYS A 215 -0.19 -3.22 -19.09
C LYS A 215 1.21 -2.79 -18.68
N VAL A 216 1.55 -2.99 -17.43
CA VAL A 216 2.93 -2.89 -16.94
C VAL A 216 3.38 -4.23 -16.42
N THR A 217 4.53 -4.69 -16.86
CA THR A 217 5.17 -5.92 -16.40
C THR A 217 6.55 -5.59 -15.85
N VAL A 218 6.84 -5.99 -14.61
CA VAL A 218 8.16 -5.81 -13.99
C VAL A 218 9.01 -7.06 -14.15
N PHE A 219 10.25 -6.85 -14.52
CA PHE A 219 11.28 -7.89 -14.66
C PHE A 219 12.42 -7.63 -13.65
N ILE A 220 12.90 -8.69 -13.02
CA ILE A 220 14.03 -8.67 -12.11
C ILE A 220 15.06 -9.67 -12.61
N ASP A 221 16.28 -9.20 -12.90
CA ASP A 221 17.34 -10.00 -13.54
C ASP A 221 16.84 -10.76 -14.78
N GLY A 222 16.03 -10.11 -15.60
CA GLY A 222 15.45 -10.67 -16.82
C GLY A 222 14.26 -11.62 -16.62
N THR A 223 13.86 -11.91 -15.38
CA THR A 223 12.71 -12.78 -15.09
C THR A 223 11.45 -11.96 -14.87
N GLU A 224 10.36 -12.28 -15.58
CA GLU A 224 9.04 -11.70 -15.35
C GLU A 224 8.59 -12.04 -13.91
N THR A 225 8.26 -11.00 -13.14
CA THR A 225 7.96 -11.16 -11.71
C THR A 225 6.51 -10.82 -11.38
N ALA A 226 5.99 -9.76 -11.95
CA ALA A 226 4.59 -9.34 -11.73
C ALA A 226 4.11 -8.43 -12.86
N SER A 227 2.81 -8.44 -13.12
CA SER A 227 2.17 -7.53 -14.07
C SER A 227 0.80 -7.10 -13.59
N ASP A 228 0.33 -5.94 -14.10
CA ASP A 228 -1.03 -5.47 -13.90
C ASP A 228 -1.49 -4.59 -15.07
N ILE A 229 -2.80 -4.46 -15.27
CA ILE A 229 -3.42 -3.72 -16.38
C ILE A 229 -4.33 -2.63 -15.82
N GLY A 230 -4.32 -1.45 -16.44
CA GLY A 230 -5.21 -0.35 -16.11
C GLY A 230 -4.68 0.99 -16.58
N GLU A 231 -5.11 2.08 -15.96
CA GLU A 231 -4.66 3.42 -16.30
C GLU A 231 -3.21 3.64 -15.79
N LEU A 232 -2.26 3.70 -16.72
CA LEU A 232 -0.89 4.13 -16.48
C LEU A 232 -0.83 5.65 -16.49
N GLN A 233 -0.09 6.23 -15.55
CA GLN A 233 0.20 7.66 -15.53
C GLN A 233 1.70 7.88 -15.76
N LEU A 234 2.04 8.57 -16.84
CA LEU A 234 3.40 8.95 -17.16
C LEU A 234 3.73 10.29 -16.48
N THR A 235 4.78 10.29 -15.66
CA THR A 235 5.24 11.48 -14.91
C THR A 235 6.50 12.03 -15.57
N ASP A 236 7.04 13.13 -15.09
CA ASP A 236 8.32 13.70 -15.59
C ASP A 236 9.55 12.88 -15.20
N TYR A 237 9.38 11.93 -14.26
CA TYR A 237 10.45 11.08 -13.73
C TYR A 237 10.24 9.58 -13.95
N GLY A 238 9.11 9.15 -14.50
CA GLY A 238 8.83 7.72 -14.68
C GLY A 238 7.34 7.40 -14.74
N ILE A 239 6.94 6.31 -14.09
CA ILE A 239 5.61 5.72 -14.20
C ILE A 239 4.88 5.69 -12.86
N SER A 240 3.56 5.82 -12.95
CA SER A 240 2.61 5.85 -11.85
C SER A 240 1.26 5.26 -12.31
N GLY A 241 0.27 5.27 -11.44
CA GLY A 241 -1.05 4.69 -11.68
C GLY A 241 -1.26 3.41 -10.86
N ILE A 242 -2.50 2.95 -10.76
CA ILE A 242 -2.83 1.76 -9.96
C ILE A 242 -2.01 0.54 -10.40
N PRO A 243 -1.86 0.21 -11.69
CA PRO A 243 -1.06 -0.94 -12.11
C PRO A 243 0.39 -0.85 -11.64
N VAL A 244 0.98 0.34 -11.72
CA VAL A 244 2.35 0.57 -11.24
C VAL A 244 2.45 0.40 -9.73
N PHE A 245 1.46 0.86 -8.97
CA PHE A 245 1.43 0.66 -7.52
C PHE A 245 1.39 -0.84 -7.17
N GLN A 246 0.59 -1.62 -7.88
CA GLN A 246 0.45 -3.07 -7.64
C GLN A 246 1.76 -3.83 -7.80
N ILE A 247 2.59 -3.46 -8.78
CA ILE A 247 3.87 -4.13 -9.06
C ILE A 247 5.06 -3.50 -8.32
N SER A 248 4.87 -2.32 -7.71
CA SER A 248 5.97 -1.52 -7.15
C SER A 248 6.74 -2.20 -6.03
N ARG A 249 6.09 -3.05 -5.22
CA ARG A 249 6.77 -3.80 -4.14
C ARG A 249 7.86 -4.74 -4.68
N TYR A 250 7.59 -5.36 -5.83
CA TYR A 250 8.56 -6.27 -6.47
C TYR A 250 9.76 -5.48 -6.99
N ALA A 251 9.50 -4.37 -7.69
CA ALA A 251 10.55 -3.46 -8.14
C ALA A 251 11.38 -2.93 -6.96
N ALA A 252 10.73 -2.53 -5.86
CA ALA A 252 11.41 -2.03 -4.67
C ALA A 252 12.28 -3.10 -4.00
N ARG A 253 11.81 -4.35 -3.92
CA ARG A 253 12.60 -5.49 -3.42
C ARG A 253 13.79 -5.79 -4.31
N GLY A 254 13.61 -5.88 -5.64
CA GLY A 254 14.71 -6.10 -6.59
C GLY A 254 15.79 -5.02 -6.47
N LEU A 255 15.40 -3.74 -6.39
CA LEU A 255 16.33 -2.63 -6.17
C LEU A 255 17.06 -2.72 -4.82
N TYR A 256 16.36 -3.09 -3.75
CA TYR A 256 16.97 -3.30 -2.44
C TYR A 256 18.04 -4.41 -2.48
N GLU A 257 17.77 -5.47 -3.21
CA GLU A 257 18.70 -6.61 -3.44
C GLU A 257 19.79 -6.29 -4.47
N LYS A 258 19.82 -5.05 -5.01
CA LYS A 258 20.79 -4.58 -6.02
C LYS A 258 20.72 -5.35 -7.34
N LYS A 259 19.56 -5.88 -7.69
CA LYS A 259 19.27 -6.56 -8.95
C LYS A 259 18.96 -5.56 -10.05
N GLU A 260 19.10 -5.98 -11.31
CA GLU A 260 18.60 -5.22 -12.44
C GLU A 260 17.07 -5.26 -12.44
N VAL A 261 16.45 -4.07 -12.49
CA VAL A 261 14.99 -3.93 -12.52
C VAL A 261 14.58 -3.10 -13.73
N PHE A 262 13.73 -3.65 -14.57
CA PHE A 262 13.08 -2.89 -15.63
C PHE A 262 11.59 -3.21 -15.72
N ALA A 263 10.84 -2.32 -16.33
CA ALA A 263 9.45 -2.55 -16.68
C ALA A 263 9.29 -2.61 -18.20
N GLU A 264 8.37 -3.42 -18.66
CA GLU A 264 7.85 -3.39 -20.02
C GLU A 264 6.43 -2.85 -19.98
N LEU A 265 6.18 -1.82 -20.81
CA LEU A 265 4.87 -1.19 -20.93
C LEU A 265 4.26 -1.63 -22.26
N ASP A 266 3.05 -2.15 -22.20
CA ASP A 266 2.20 -2.39 -23.33
C ASP A 266 1.07 -1.35 -23.36
N PHE A 267 1.11 -0.48 -24.35
CA PHE A 267 0.12 0.59 -24.51
C PHE A 267 -1.12 0.17 -25.31
N MET A 268 -1.16 -1.09 -25.78
CA MET A 268 -2.27 -1.66 -26.56
C MET A 268 -2.57 -3.09 -26.06
N PRO A 269 -2.88 -3.29 -24.76
CA PRO A 269 -2.99 -4.62 -24.16
C PRO A 269 -4.15 -5.45 -24.70
N ASP A 270 -5.15 -4.80 -25.30
CA ASP A 270 -6.33 -5.46 -25.86
C ASP A 270 -6.06 -6.10 -27.24
N PHE A 271 -4.90 -5.87 -27.84
CA PHE A 271 -4.47 -6.41 -29.13
C PHE A 271 -3.30 -7.38 -28.95
N GLY A 272 -3.34 -8.51 -29.65
CA GLY A 272 -2.15 -9.34 -29.87
C GLY A 272 -1.17 -8.66 -30.84
N ASP A 273 0.11 -9.10 -30.84
CA ASP A 273 1.14 -8.50 -31.72
C ASP A 273 0.77 -8.54 -33.19
N VAL A 274 0.23 -9.70 -33.66
CA VAL A 274 -0.20 -9.88 -35.03
C VAL A 274 -1.39 -9.00 -35.39
N GLU A 275 -2.37 -8.90 -34.49
CA GLU A 275 -3.54 -8.03 -34.66
C GLU A 275 -3.15 -6.56 -34.74
N LEU A 276 -2.28 -6.12 -33.81
CA LEU A 276 -1.80 -4.74 -33.81
C LEU A 276 -1.04 -4.42 -35.09
N LEU A 277 -0.14 -5.30 -35.54
CA LEU A 277 0.62 -5.10 -36.77
C LEU A 277 -0.32 -5.00 -37.98
N GLN A 278 -1.32 -5.87 -38.06
CA GLN A 278 -2.31 -5.85 -39.15
C GLN A 278 -3.10 -4.51 -39.11
N MET A 279 -3.57 -4.09 -37.95
CA MET A 279 -4.26 -2.81 -37.78
C MET A 279 -3.39 -1.62 -38.21
N LEU A 280 -2.10 -1.63 -37.85
CA LEU A 280 -1.16 -0.59 -38.28
C LEU A 280 -0.95 -0.59 -39.81
N LYS A 281 -0.88 -1.75 -40.48
CA LYS A 281 -0.82 -1.85 -41.95
C LYS A 281 -2.05 -1.30 -42.65
N GLU A 282 -3.24 -1.67 -42.18
CA GLU A 282 -4.49 -1.11 -42.71
C GLU A 282 -4.58 0.41 -42.48
N ARG A 283 -4.13 0.87 -41.32
CA ARG A 283 -4.11 2.28 -40.98
C ARG A 283 -3.15 3.07 -41.91
N LYS A 284 -1.99 2.50 -42.27
CA LYS A 284 -1.09 3.09 -43.25
C LYS A 284 -1.79 3.35 -44.59
N ILE A 285 -2.55 2.37 -45.08
CA ILE A 285 -3.30 2.52 -46.36
C ILE A 285 -4.36 3.62 -46.26
N ARG A 286 -5.11 3.66 -45.16
CA ARG A 286 -6.21 4.64 -44.95
C ARG A 286 -5.71 6.07 -44.76
N LEU A 287 -4.49 6.25 -44.24
CA LEU A 287 -3.92 7.55 -43.88
C LEU A 287 -2.75 7.97 -44.76
N ASP A 288 -2.65 7.40 -45.97
CA ASP A 288 -1.53 7.55 -46.90
C ASP A 288 -1.15 9.02 -47.17
N GLY A 289 -2.12 9.93 -47.29
CA GLY A 289 -1.92 11.37 -47.52
C GLY A 289 -1.51 12.20 -46.29
N LEU A 290 -1.31 11.57 -45.11
CA LEU A 290 -0.99 12.26 -43.86
C LEU A 290 0.49 12.13 -43.50
N VAL A 291 0.91 12.82 -42.44
CA VAL A 291 2.26 12.67 -41.87
C VAL A 291 2.22 11.84 -40.57
N MET A 292 3.35 11.29 -40.15
CA MET A 292 3.46 10.39 -39.02
C MET A 292 2.99 11.00 -37.68
N GLU A 293 3.09 12.32 -37.50
CA GLU A 293 2.52 13.00 -36.34
C GLU A 293 0.99 12.81 -36.23
N GLN A 294 0.29 12.67 -37.38
CA GLN A 294 -1.15 12.47 -37.45
C GLN A 294 -1.53 10.97 -37.45
N TYR A 295 -0.58 10.09 -37.77
CA TYR A 295 -0.81 8.65 -37.87
C TYR A 295 -1.40 8.03 -36.61
N PHE A 296 -1.00 8.51 -35.44
CA PHE A 296 -1.50 8.00 -34.15
C PHE A 296 -2.71 8.76 -33.58
N ASN A 297 -3.30 9.71 -34.33
CA ASN A 297 -4.49 10.40 -33.89
C ASN A 297 -5.63 9.38 -33.64
N GLY A 298 -6.25 9.48 -32.46
CA GLY A 298 -7.28 8.54 -32.03
C GLY A 298 -6.77 7.24 -31.38
N LEU A 299 -5.46 6.96 -31.40
CA LEU A 299 -4.87 5.83 -30.69
C LEU A 299 -4.17 6.29 -29.38
N PHE A 300 -3.35 7.30 -29.48
CA PHE A 300 -2.54 7.79 -28.36
C PHE A 300 -2.65 9.30 -28.16
N HIS A 301 -2.37 9.74 -26.94
CA HIS A 301 -2.13 11.16 -26.68
C HIS A 301 -0.93 11.64 -27.50
N LYS A 302 -1.00 12.84 -28.11
CA LYS A 302 0.04 13.39 -29.01
C LYS A 302 1.45 13.34 -28.42
N LYS A 303 1.63 13.65 -27.13
CA LYS A 303 2.94 13.57 -26.47
C LYS A 303 3.49 12.13 -26.47
N LEU A 304 2.64 11.14 -26.20
CA LEU A 304 3.06 9.73 -26.21
C LEU A 304 3.43 9.30 -27.63
N ALA A 305 2.56 9.56 -28.61
CA ALA A 305 2.83 9.27 -30.02
C ALA A 305 4.18 9.84 -30.48
N GLY A 306 4.42 11.13 -30.23
CA GLY A 306 5.69 11.77 -30.58
C GLY A 306 6.91 11.16 -29.89
N ALA A 307 6.78 10.74 -28.62
CA ALA A 307 7.84 10.08 -27.89
C ALA A 307 8.16 8.68 -28.44
N LEU A 308 7.12 7.89 -28.80
CA LEU A 308 7.27 6.57 -29.43
C LEU A 308 7.97 6.68 -30.80
N LEU A 309 7.52 7.61 -31.67
CA LEU A 309 8.15 7.86 -32.96
C LEU A 309 9.63 8.24 -32.81
N LYS A 310 9.92 9.18 -31.92
CA LYS A 310 11.30 9.61 -31.64
C LYS A 310 12.17 8.46 -31.13
N ARG A 311 11.63 7.57 -30.31
CA ARG A 311 12.36 6.42 -29.75
C ARG A 311 12.85 5.46 -30.83
N ILE A 312 12.12 5.34 -31.93
CA ILE A 312 12.49 4.49 -33.07
C ILE A 312 13.08 5.28 -34.24
N GLY A 313 13.33 6.58 -34.08
CA GLY A 313 14.00 7.43 -35.08
C GLY A 313 13.12 7.81 -36.27
N ILE A 314 11.79 7.81 -36.13
CA ILE A 314 10.86 8.25 -37.16
C ILE A 314 10.54 9.75 -36.94
N SER A 315 10.67 10.57 -37.97
CA SER A 315 10.24 11.98 -37.93
C SER A 315 8.73 12.09 -37.94
N GLY A 316 8.18 12.97 -37.11
CA GLY A 316 6.75 13.29 -37.13
C GLY A 316 6.26 13.89 -38.46
N THR A 317 7.17 14.52 -39.23
CA THR A 317 6.86 15.11 -40.53
C THR A 317 7.02 14.15 -41.71
N MET A 318 7.51 12.92 -41.48
CA MET A 318 7.63 11.90 -42.51
C MET A 318 6.23 11.55 -43.05
N PRO A 319 6.04 11.51 -44.38
CA PRO A 319 4.79 11.03 -44.98
C PRO A 319 4.46 9.60 -44.59
N VAL A 320 3.18 9.29 -44.35
CA VAL A 320 2.73 7.94 -43.94
C VAL A 320 3.05 6.91 -45.02
N HIS A 321 2.97 7.27 -46.33
CA HIS A 321 3.27 6.34 -47.43
C HIS A 321 4.74 5.89 -47.43
N ASP A 322 5.68 6.70 -46.89
CA ASP A 322 7.09 6.33 -46.77
C ASP A 322 7.38 5.34 -45.63
N LEU A 323 6.35 4.96 -44.84
CA LEU A 323 6.52 4.03 -43.73
C LEU A 323 6.78 2.62 -44.26
N SER A 324 8.00 2.10 -44.10
CA SER A 324 8.37 0.75 -44.51
C SER A 324 7.73 -0.35 -43.64
N GLU A 325 7.70 -1.59 -44.13
CA GLU A 325 7.26 -2.75 -43.35
C GLU A 325 8.11 -2.93 -42.08
N GLU A 326 9.41 -2.77 -42.17
CA GLU A 326 10.32 -2.80 -41.03
C GLU A 326 9.94 -1.75 -39.97
N ASN A 327 9.62 -0.54 -40.39
CA ASN A 327 9.20 0.52 -39.49
C ASN A 327 7.82 0.25 -38.87
N LEU A 328 6.90 -0.43 -39.58
CA LEU A 328 5.63 -0.89 -39.00
C LEU A 328 5.85 -1.93 -37.91
N GLU A 329 6.75 -2.88 -38.12
CA GLU A 329 7.12 -3.87 -37.09
C GLU A 329 7.77 -3.20 -35.88
N ARG A 330 8.66 -2.21 -36.09
CA ARG A 330 9.25 -1.42 -35.00
C ARG A 330 8.21 -0.60 -34.24
N LEU A 331 7.21 -0.02 -34.93
CA LEU A 331 6.08 0.66 -34.31
C LEU A 331 5.24 -0.29 -33.47
N CYS A 332 4.89 -1.46 -34.01
CA CYS A 332 4.17 -2.50 -33.29
C CYS A 332 4.92 -2.87 -31.99
N ARG A 333 6.20 -3.21 -32.14
CA ARG A 333 7.06 -3.60 -31.01
C ARG A 333 7.16 -2.51 -29.95
N ILE A 334 7.32 -1.25 -30.32
CA ILE A 334 7.45 -0.16 -29.34
C ILE A 334 6.11 0.12 -28.64
N CYS A 335 4.98 -0.13 -29.28
CA CYS A 335 3.67 0.02 -28.66
C CYS A 335 3.35 -1.11 -27.66
N LYS A 336 3.84 -2.33 -27.92
CA LYS A 336 3.59 -3.53 -27.11
C LYS A 336 4.66 -3.78 -26.06
N HIS A 337 5.92 -3.50 -26.37
CA HIS A 337 7.09 -3.92 -25.60
C HIS A 337 8.02 -2.72 -25.30
N PHE A 338 7.43 -1.65 -24.77
CA PHE A 338 8.22 -0.47 -24.39
C PHE A 338 8.99 -0.75 -23.10
N ARG A 339 10.27 -1.08 -23.23
CA ARG A 339 11.15 -1.31 -22.09
C ARG A 339 11.68 -0.01 -21.49
N THR A 340 11.60 0.09 -20.15
CA THR A 340 12.11 1.19 -19.34
C THR A 340 12.80 0.65 -18.08
N TYR A 341 14.01 1.16 -17.79
CA TYR A 341 14.79 0.76 -16.63
C TYR A 341 14.38 1.54 -15.38
N ILE A 342 14.21 0.84 -14.27
CA ILE A 342 13.79 1.42 -12.99
C ILE A 342 15.03 1.61 -12.13
N ASP A 343 15.38 2.86 -11.81
CA ASP A 343 16.52 3.19 -10.97
C ASP A 343 16.15 3.28 -9.48
N LYS A 344 14.93 3.74 -9.17
CA LYS A 344 14.47 4.01 -7.81
C LYS A 344 12.95 3.91 -7.71
N THR A 345 12.46 3.70 -6.52
CA THR A 345 11.08 4.10 -6.15
C THR A 345 11.05 5.58 -5.76
N ASN A 346 9.88 6.18 -5.71
CA ASN A 346 9.73 7.39 -4.90
C ASN A 346 9.96 7.05 -3.42
N PRO A 347 10.37 8.03 -2.59
CA PRO A 347 10.73 7.78 -1.19
C PRO A 347 9.52 7.40 -0.34
N PHE A 348 9.78 6.89 0.88
CA PHE A 348 8.75 6.46 1.83
C PHE A 348 7.66 7.50 2.11
N GLU A 349 8.00 8.78 2.05
CA GLU A 349 7.05 9.90 2.25
C GLU A 349 5.92 9.93 1.21
N GLN A 350 6.16 9.34 0.03
CA GLN A 350 5.20 9.26 -1.07
C GLN A 350 4.62 7.86 -1.25
N ALA A 351 5.12 6.88 -0.52
CA ALA A 351 4.57 5.53 -0.50
C ALA A 351 3.28 5.50 0.32
N GLN A 352 2.28 4.74 -0.14
CA GLN A 352 1.05 4.55 0.63
C GLN A 352 1.26 3.57 1.79
N ILE A 353 2.08 2.54 1.57
CA ILE A 353 2.41 1.48 2.53
C ILE A 353 3.89 1.09 2.41
N CYS A 354 4.32 0.18 3.28
CA CYS A 354 5.57 -0.56 3.13
C CYS A 354 5.28 -2.03 2.82
N ALA A 355 6.18 -2.68 2.08
CA ALA A 355 6.37 -4.12 2.10
C ALA A 355 7.50 -4.44 3.07
N GLY A 356 7.43 -5.56 3.78
CA GLY A 356 8.31 -5.86 4.90
C GLY A 356 7.81 -5.32 6.23
N GLY A 357 8.47 -5.68 7.30
CA GLY A 357 8.07 -5.36 8.67
C GLY A 357 8.53 -6.43 9.66
N VAL A 358 7.91 -6.51 10.83
CA VAL A 358 8.18 -7.56 11.81
C VAL A 358 7.85 -8.92 11.18
N ASP A 359 8.80 -9.84 11.28
CA ASP A 359 8.68 -11.19 10.73
C ASP A 359 7.50 -11.93 11.35
N THR A 360 6.50 -12.23 10.53
CA THR A 360 5.26 -12.86 10.94
C THR A 360 5.43 -14.33 11.34
N SER A 361 6.58 -14.97 11.03
CA SER A 361 6.91 -16.30 11.55
C SER A 361 7.04 -16.32 13.09
N GLU A 362 7.37 -15.17 13.67
CA GLU A 362 7.52 -14.96 15.12
C GLU A 362 6.22 -14.55 15.82
N ILE A 363 5.10 -14.49 15.09
CA ILE A 363 3.80 -14.04 15.57
C ILE A 363 2.77 -15.18 15.46
N ASP A 364 1.90 -15.29 16.43
CA ASP A 364 0.76 -16.20 16.37
C ASP A 364 -0.36 -15.61 15.49
N PRO A 365 -0.74 -16.25 14.37
CA PRO A 365 -1.76 -15.72 13.45
C PRO A 365 -3.18 -15.73 14.07
N ASP A 366 -3.38 -16.40 15.19
CA ASP A 366 -4.68 -16.54 15.83
C ASP A 366 -4.96 -15.43 16.83
N THR A 367 -3.90 -14.92 17.47
CA THR A 367 -3.99 -13.92 18.55
C THR A 367 -3.19 -12.67 18.29
N MET A 368 -2.29 -12.67 17.31
CA MET A 368 -1.29 -11.63 17.07
C MET A 368 -0.26 -11.52 18.22
N GLU A 369 -0.16 -12.49 19.12
CA GLU A 369 0.84 -12.53 20.18
C GLU A 369 2.22 -12.87 19.64
N SER A 370 3.24 -12.24 20.19
CA SER A 370 4.63 -12.60 19.98
C SER A 370 4.92 -14.01 20.51
N LYS A 371 5.53 -14.85 19.70
CA LYS A 371 6.07 -16.15 20.14
C LYS A 371 7.35 -16.02 20.98
N LEU A 372 7.98 -14.84 20.96
CA LEU A 372 9.25 -14.58 21.65
C LEU A 372 9.03 -13.93 23.02
N VAL A 373 8.03 -13.05 23.13
CA VAL A 373 7.79 -12.24 24.33
C VAL A 373 6.31 -12.36 24.73
N LYS A 374 6.03 -13.13 25.77
CA LYS A 374 4.66 -13.33 26.26
C LYS A 374 4.02 -12.00 26.69
N GLY A 375 2.76 -11.81 26.31
CA GLY A 375 1.98 -10.59 26.60
C GLY A 375 2.30 -9.41 25.69
N LEU A 376 3.18 -9.60 24.67
CA LEU A 376 3.42 -8.63 23.61
C LEU A 376 2.61 -9.03 22.37
N TYR A 377 1.87 -8.09 21.82
CA TYR A 377 1.05 -8.26 20.61
C TYR A 377 1.44 -7.25 19.54
N PHE A 378 1.19 -7.59 18.29
CA PHE A 378 1.42 -6.70 17.15
C PHE A 378 0.14 -6.52 16.35
N ALA A 379 -0.06 -5.33 15.74
CA ALA A 379 -1.21 -5.09 14.87
C ALA A 379 -0.93 -4.08 13.76
N GLY A 380 -1.47 -4.33 12.58
CA GLY A 380 -1.42 -3.43 11.42
C GLY A 380 -0.13 -3.50 10.64
N GLU A 381 0.22 -2.39 10.01
CA GLU A 381 1.32 -2.26 9.05
C GLU A 381 2.74 -2.41 9.64
N ILE A 382 2.88 -2.58 10.94
CA ILE A 382 4.17 -2.91 11.55
C ILE A 382 4.61 -4.34 11.23
N LEU A 383 3.67 -5.22 10.96
CA LEU A 383 3.90 -6.61 10.55
C LEU A 383 4.26 -6.69 9.07
N ASP A 384 5.04 -7.70 8.68
CA ASP A 384 5.31 -8.01 7.28
C ASP A 384 4.05 -8.56 6.60
N VAL A 385 3.07 -7.68 6.42
CA VAL A 385 1.85 -7.93 5.62
C VAL A 385 1.51 -6.65 4.86
N ASP A 386 1.47 -6.74 3.55
CA ASP A 386 0.99 -5.68 2.68
C ASP A 386 -0.12 -6.17 1.75
N GLY A 387 -1.17 -5.39 1.63
CA GLY A 387 -2.29 -5.63 0.74
C GLY A 387 -2.12 -4.90 -0.60
N ILE A 388 -2.79 -5.42 -1.63
CA ILE A 388 -2.93 -4.72 -2.90
C ILE A 388 -3.70 -3.40 -2.75
N CYS A 389 -3.75 -2.56 -3.81
CA CYS A 389 -4.64 -1.39 -3.82
C CYS A 389 -6.11 -1.83 -3.68
N GLY A 390 -6.90 -1.12 -2.84
CA GLY A 390 -8.32 -1.39 -2.83
C GLY A 390 -8.96 -1.71 -1.46
N GLY A 391 -8.43 -1.18 -0.36
CA GLY A 391 -9.00 -1.35 1.00
C GLY A 391 -8.40 -2.49 1.81
N TYR A 392 -7.56 -3.31 1.21
CA TYR A 392 -6.98 -4.51 1.85
C TYR A 392 -6.02 -4.18 3.00
N ASN A 393 -5.26 -3.10 2.91
CA ASN A 393 -4.36 -2.66 3.98
C ASN A 393 -5.14 -2.18 5.21
N LEU A 394 -6.29 -1.55 5.00
CA LEU A 394 -7.19 -1.21 6.11
C LEU A 394 -7.90 -2.46 6.66
N GLN A 395 -8.33 -3.39 5.79
CA GLN A 395 -8.86 -4.68 6.24
C GLN A 395 -7.85 -5.41 7.13
N TRP A 396 -6.58 -5.49 6.72
CA TRP A 396 -5.53 -6.06 7.55
C TRP A 396 -5.38 -5.35 8.89
N ALA A 397 -5.44 -4.01 8.89
CA ALA A 397 -5.37 -3.24 10.13
C ALA A 397 -6.54 -3.55 11.07
N TRP A 398 -7.76 -3.68 10.53
CA TRP A 398 -8.95 -4.06 11.33
C TRP A 398 -8.84 -5.47 11.88
N THR A 399 -8.50 -6.43 11.03
CA THR A 399 -8.37 -7.84 11.41
C THR A 399 -7.30 -8.03 12.47
N SER A 400 -6.08 -7.57 12.22
CA SER A 400 -4.98 -7.74 13.18
C SER A 400 -5.21 -6.97 14.47
N GLY A 401 -5.84 -5.78 14.40
CA GLY A 401 -6.25 -5.02 15.57
C GLY A 401 -7.28 -5.74 16.42
N TYR A 402 -8.30 -6.32 15.78
CA TYR A 402 -9.32 -7.13 16.47
C TYR A 402 -8.71 -8.33 17.17
N LEU A 403 -7.88 -9.10 16.48
CA LEU A 403 -7.24 -10.30 17.05
C LEU A 403 -6.30 -9.95 18.20
N ALA A 404 -5.46 -8.92 18.02
CA ALA A 404 -4.57 -8.46 19.09
C ALA A 404 -5.35 -7.96 20.31
N GLY A 405 -6.40 -7.19 20.11
CA GLY A 405 -7.25 -6.70 21.21
C GLY A 405 -7.93 -7.80 21.98
N LYS A 406 -8.49 -8.79 21.27
CA LYS A 406 -9.12 -9.98 21.86
C LYS A 406 -8.11 -10.86 22.59
N GLY A 407 -6.95 -11.13 21.97
CA GLY A 407 -5.88 -11.91 22.57
C GLY A 407 -5.35 -11.25 23.84
N ALA A 408 -5.03 -9.95 23.78
CA ALA A 408 -4.50 -9.18 24.90
C ALA A 408 -5.44 -9.11 26.12
N ALA A 409 -6.75 -9.07 25.92
CA ALA A 409 -7.72 -9.08 27.03
C ALA A 409 -7.81 -10.44 27.73
N ASN A 410 -7.56 -11.54 27.00
CA ASN A 410 -7.66 -12.91 27.49
C ASN A 410 -6.29 -13.53 27.88
N ALA A 411 -5.18 -12.79 27.75
CA ALA A 411 -3.80 -13.23 27.98
C ALA A 411 -3.54 -13.74 29.41
#